data_e35799418c30a1aa0092c865405bd69d
#
_entry.id   e35799418c30a1aa0092c865405bd69d
#
_cell.length_a   1.000
_cell.length_b   1.000
_cell.length_c   1.000
_cell.angle_alpha   90.00
_cell.angle_beta   90.00
_cell.angle_gamma   90.00
#
_symmetry.space_group_name_H-M   'P 1'
#
loop_
_entity.id
_entity.type
_entity.pdbx_description
1 polymer ?
#
loop_
_entity_poly.entity_id
_entity_poly.type
_entity_poly.pdbx_seq_one_letter_code
_entity_poly.pdbx_strand_id
1 'polypeptide(L)'
;SAATAEPEAEAAQGETSNSYEPWKHGYRLVDVLNWSPETDNYGEELRARVPLQERNEPFTATQANPNLKSEAQVYNVAMGNYRSTDTAEAPWNGGQYYDDFSYNLFKFWQYTDYIGAGGRPTTGFDAVTAKEQERYEYGVIGIPIAAFINTAHKNGVKAIAEYFIPRDPQYTEEWLYKDENGEFPYAKKMVEIARYYGFDGYFINQEGAFDPSLIPLFKEMIQYLRSEGIYIQWYDSIATQADGTVDGVVRYRNMLDYRNRDWLMDDTQGRVADSMWLNYWWNWKMIDESVELAESLGLDPFESLFLGVECGYGRFEGSAMYSSSAYPDIGQCQSEATVKYLDWILDDDGNPQMSLALWGGDFVHEAYGKVDNLRYTDGYQWISEERERMWYTSPKESAVDHSLDNIDRTDVEVGVDREVVWKGLSRYVAERS
;
A
#
# COMPACT_ATOMS: atom_id res chain seq x y z
N SER A 1 -18.31 -13.34 24.21
CA SER A 1 -19.42 -14.27 24.34
C SER A 1 -20.48 -13.99 23.27
N ALA A 2 -21.28 -14.99 22.94
CA ALA A 2 -22.31 -14.86 21.92
C ALA A 2 -23.36 -13.77 22.24
N ALA A 3 -23.50 -13.39 23.50
CA ALA A 3 -24.44 -12.37 23.94
C ALA A 3 -24.12 -10.96 23.49
N THR A 4 -22.91 -10.69 23.03
CA THR A 4 -22.50 -9.34 22.59
C THR A 4 -22.62 -9.12 21.09
N ALA A 5 -22.85 -10.17 20.32
CA ALA A 5 -22.88 -10.06 18.86
C ALA A 5 -24.15 -9.36 18.34
N GLU A 6 -25.31 -9.66 18.92
CA GLU A 6 -26.56 -9.07 18.49
C GLU A 6 -26.68 -7.56 18.74
N PRO A 7 -26.30 -7.05 19.92
CA PRO A 7 -26.27 -5.60 20.11
C PRO A 7 -25.34 -4.86 19.14
N GLU A 8 -24.23 -5.47 18.79
CA GLU A 8 -23.32 -4.90 17.79
C GLU A 8 -23.98 -4.77 16.42
N ALA A 9 -24.69 -5.81 15.98
CA ALA A 9 -25.36 -5.81 14.70
C ALA A 9 -26.40 -4.69 14.59
N GLU A 10 -27.12 -4.40 15.66
CA GLU A 10 -28.11 -3.32 15.69
C GLU A 10 -27.43 -1.94 15.69
N ALA A 11 -26.40 -1.77 16.50
CA ALA A 11 -25.67 -0.51 16.61
C ALA A 11 -25.04 -0.08 15.28
N ALA A 12 -24.61 -1.03 14.45
CA ALA A 12 -23.94 -0.74 13.19
C ALA A 12 -24.81 -0.07 12.14
N GLN A 13 -26.11 -0.02 12.32
CA GLN A 13 -27.01 0.59 11.34
C GLN A 13 -27.10 2.10 11.43
N GLY A 14 -26.49 2.71 12.42
CA GLY A 14 -26.54 4.16 12.57
C GLY A 14 -25.50 4.75 13.49
N GLU A 15 -24.80 3.93 14.26
CA GLU A 15 -23.89 4.38 15.30
C GLU A 15 -22.62 3.55 15.35
N THR A 16 -21.50 4.16 15.78
CA THR A 16 -20.29 3.44 16.14
C THR A 16 -20.55 2.68 17.43
N SER A 17 -20.33 1.37 17.42
CA SER A 17 -20.55 0.52 18.57
C SER A 17 -19.31 0.41 19.44
N ASN A 18 -19.46 0.64 20.76
CA ASN A 18 -18.38 0.43 21.72
C ASN A 18 -18.03 -1.05 21.91
N SER A 19 -18.90 -1.96 21.50
CA SER A 19 -18.64 -3.39 21.52
C SER A 19 -18.01 -3.90 20.23
N TYR A 20 -18.06 -3.12 19.16
CA TYR A 20 -17.32 -3.40 17.95
C TYR A 20 -15.85 -2.96 18.13
N GLU A 21 -14.95 -3.73 17.62
CA GLU A 21 -13.51 -3.52 17.80
C GLU A 21 -12.85 -3.09 16.50
N PRO A 22 -13.00 -1.81 16.07
CA PRO A 22 -12.46 -1.36 14.77
C PRO A 22 -10.93 -1.46 14.70
N TRP A 23 -10.23 -1.34 15.82
CA TRP A 23 -8.80 -1.57 15.89
C TRP A 23 -8.40 -2.99 15.47
N LYS A 24 -9.35 -3.91 15.52
CA LYS A 24 -9.16 -5.32 15.20
C LYS A 24 -9.63 -5.67 13.79
N HIS A 25 -10.70 -5.06 13.33
CA HIS A 25 -11.37 -5.41 12.07
C HIS A 25 -11.35 -4.31 11.01
N GLY A 26 -10.90 -3.12 11.34
CA GLY A 26 -11.02 -1.94 10.50
C GLY A 26 -12.34 -1.21 10.69
N TYR A 27 -12.42 0.00 10.17
CA TYR A 27 -13.63 0.82 10.29
C TYR A 27 -14.58 0.53 9.15
N ARG A 28 -15.83 0.21 9.48
CA ARG A 28 -16.91 0.10 8.49
C ARG A 28 -17.37 1.48 8.04
N LEU A 29 -18.15 1.56 6.98
CA LEU A 29 -18.70 2.83 6.51
C LEU A 29 -19.43 3.59 7.62
N VAL A 30 -20.30 2.91 8.35
CA VAL A 30 -21.07 3.52 9.44
C VAL A 30 -20.19 3.98 10.60
N ASP A 31 -19.12 3.24 10.89
CA ASP A 31 -18.20 3.61 11.96
C ASP A 31 -17.42 4.87 11.65
N VAL A 32 -17.02 5.07 10.39
CA VAL A 32 -16.35 6.29 9.98
C VAL A 32 -17.26 7.50 10.12
N LEU A 33 -18.46 7.40 9.59
CA LEU A 33 -19.40 8.51 9.61
C LEU A 33 -19.78 8.95 11.03
N ASN A 34 -19.93 7.99 11.92
CA ASN A 34 -20.32 8.25 13.31
C ASN A 34 -19.13 8.33 14.27
N TRP A 35 -17.92 8.30 13.74
CA TRP A 35 -16.73 8.28 14.58
C TRP A 35 -16.54 9.59 15.35
N SER A 36 -16.12 9.44 16.60
CA SER A 36 -15.54 10.52 17.39
C SER A 36 -14.53 9.90 18.37
N PRO A 37 -13.61 10.68 18.94
CA PRO A 37 -12.70 10.16 19.97
C PRO A 37 -13.42 9.54 21.16
N GLU A 38 -14.60 10.08 21.51
CA GLU A 38 -15.39 9.63 22.65
C GLU A 38 -16.09 8.30 22.40
N THR A 39 -16.38 7.99 21.14
CA THR A 39 -17.06 6.74 20.76
C THR A 39 -16.11 5.63 20.34
N ASP A 40 -14.83 5.93 20.18
CA ASP A 40 -13.81 4.96 19.81
C ASP A 40 -13.19 4.37 21.06
N ASN A 41 -13.68 3.21 21.45
CA ASN A 41 -13.49 2.63 22.76
C ASN A 41 -12.02 2.45 23.19
N TYR A 42 -11.14 2.14 22.27
CA TYR A 42 -9.72 1.90 22.57
C TYR A 42 -8.78 2.91 21.90
N GLY A 43 -9.33 3.94 21.27
CA GLY A 43 -8.55 4.85 20.48
C GLY A 43 -7.47 5.57 21.26
N GLU A 44 -7.75 5.98 22.50
CA GLU A 44 -6.78 6.71 23.31
C GLU A 44 -5.50 5.92 23.59
N GLU A 45 -5.64 4.61 23.81
CA GLU A 45 -4.50 3.73 24.07
C GLU A 45 -3.78 3.31 22.79
N LEU A 46 -4.49 3.26 21.68
CA LEU A 46 -3.97 2.70 20.43
C LEU A 46 -3.46 3.74 19.44
N ARG A 47 -3.61 5.02 19.74
CA ARG A 47 -3.16 6.10 18.85
C ARG A 47 -1.66 6.32 18.93
N ALA A 48 -1.06 6.67 17.80
CA ALA A 48 0.32 7.10 17.74
C ALA A 48 0.46 8.56 18.20
N ARG A 49 1.60 8.89 18.82
CA ARG A 49 1.81 10.21 19.41
C ARG A 49 3.09 10.90 18.93
N VAL A 50 3.94 10.18 18.21
CA VAL A 50 5.17 10.76 17.67
C VAL A 50 4.85 11.55 16.40
N PRO A 51 5.13 12.84 16.36
CA PRO A 51 4.95 13.62 15.13
C PRO A 51 5.95 13.23 14.07
N LEU A 52 5.59 13.45 12.82
CA LEU A 52 6.48 13.18 11.68
C LEU A 52 7.73 14.05 11.80
N GLN A 53 8.89 13.41 11.84
CA GLN A 53 10.18 14.05 11.87
C GLN A 53 10.68 14.34 10.46
N GLU A 54 11.68 15.22 10.36
CA GLU A 54 12.35 15.49 9.10
C GLU A 54 13.18 14.27 8.67
N ARG A 55 13.14 13.99 7.38
CA ARG A 55 13.92 12.91 6.82
C ARG A 55 15.30 13.39 6.41
N ASN A 56 16.32 12.63 6.77
CA ASN A 56 17.69 12.98 6.42
C ASN A 56 17.95 12.80 4.91
N GLU A 57 18.83 13.64 4.39
CA GLU A 57 19.32 13.50 3.04
C GLU A 57 20.26 12.29 2.89
N PRO A 58 20.34 11.68 1.69
CA PRO A 58 21.24 10.56 1.47
C PRO A 58 22.71 10.91 1.67
N PHE A 59 23.46 10.00 2.29
CA PHE A 59 24.91 10.12 2.42
C PHE A 59 25.59 9.30 1.31
N THR A 60 26.33 9.96 0.45
CA THR A 60 27.00 9.28 -0.67
C THR A 60 27.95 8.16 -0.20
N ALA A 61 28.66 8.40 0.90
CA ALA A 61 29.65 7.44 1.40
C ALA A 61 29.03 6.12 1.91
N THR A 62 27.77 6.15 2.31
CA THR A 62 27.09 4.97 2.85
C THR A 62 26.19 4.27 1.85
N GLN A 63 26.08 4.80 0.63
CA GLN A 63 25.23 4.22 -0.40
C GLN A 63 25.81 2.90 -0.91
N ALA A 64 24.96 1.88 -1.02
CA ALA A 64 25.33 0.63 -1.69
C ALA A 64 25.65 0.87 -3.17
N ASN A 65 25.03 1.88 -3.77
CA ASN A 65 25.37 2.38 -5.07
C ASN A 65 25.69 3.88 -4.99
N PRO A 66 26.98 4.27 -4.81
CA PRO A 66 27.35 5.67 -4.61
C PRO A 66 27.10 6.57 -5.83
N ASN A 67 26.85 5.99 -6.99
CA ASN A 67 26.53 6.71 -8.22
C ASN A 67 25.04 6.95 -8.40
N LEU A 68 24.23 6.40 -7.54
CA LEU A 68 22.77 6.55 -7.60
C LEU A 68 22.38 8.00 -7.27
N LYS A 69 21.74 8.65 -8.22
CA LYS A 69 21.28 10.05 -8.09
C LYS A 69 19.76 10.15 -8.02
N SER A 70 19.12 9.03 -7.79
CA SER A 70 17.68 8.97 -7.85
C SER A 70 17.02 9.63 -6.63
N GLU A 71 15.92 10.33 -6.90
CA GLU A 71 14.95 10.79 -5.91
C GLU A 71 13.81 9.79 -5.76
N ALA A 72 13.95 8.61 -6.31
CA ALA A 72 12.94 7.56 -6.22
C ALA A 72 12.62 7.22 -4.78
N GLN A 73 11.35 7.06 -4.53
CA GLN A 73 10.80 6.74 -3.22
C GLN A 73 10.28 5.32 -3.18
N VAL A 74 10.13 4.78 -2.00
CA VAL A 74 9.50 3.47 -1.78
C VAL A 74 8.29 3.62 -0.87
N TYR A 75 7.16 3.16 -1.38
CA TYR A 75 5.96 2.93 -0.59
C TYR A 75 5.90 1.44 -0.26
N ASN A 76 6.05 1.11 1.00
CA ASN A 76 6.12 -0.27 1.45
C ASN A 76 4.83 -0.65 2.18
N VAL A 77 4.00 -1.47 1.54
CA VAL A 77 2.78 -1.98 2.16
C VAL A 77 3.06 -3.38 2.68
N ALA A 78 3.01 -3.51 3.97
CA ALA A 78 3.08 -4.79 4.63
C ALA A 78 3.16 -4.60 6.13
N MET A 79 4.02 -5.26 6.78
CA MET A 79 4.35 -5.06 8.20
C MET A 79 3.33 -5.64 9.16
N GLY A 80 3.39 -6.92 9.22
CA GLY A 80 2.83 -7.63 10.36
C GLY A 80 1.41 -8.10 10.24
N ASN A 81 0.68 -7.65 9.25
CA ASN A 81 -0.73 -8.03 9.15
C ASN A 81 -0.97 -9.36 8.43
N TYR A 82 -0.02 -9.80 7.62
CA TYR A 82 -0.25 -10.95 6.75
C TYR A 82 -0.38 -12.27 7.49
N ARG A 83 0.35 -12.44 8.56
CA ARG A 83 0.26 -13.69 9.29
C ARG A 83 -1.11 -13.95 9.89
N SER A 84 -1.81 -12.91 10.23
CA SER A 84 -3.13 -13.06 10.85
C SER A 84 -4.19 -13.52 9.86
N THR A 85 -3.90 -13.49 8.57
CA THR A 85 -4.82 -13.99 7.55
C THR A 85 -4.90 -15.50 7.48
N ASP A 86 -4.01 -16.19 8.15
CA ASP A 86 -3.91 -17.65 8.10
C ASP A 86 -4.98 -18.34 8.93
N THR A 87 -5.70 -17.63 9.75
CA THR A 87 -6.75 -18.17 10.60
C THR A 87 -8.06 -17.43 10.44
N ALA A 88 -9.16 -18.14 10.55
CA ALA A 88 -10.49 -17.57 10.40
C ALA A 88 -10.86 -16.59 11.52
N GLU A 89 -10.25 -16.73 12.68
CA GLU A 89 -10.50 -15.88 13.83
C GLU A 89 -9.53 -14.69 13.90
N ALA A 90 -8.49 -14.67 13.10
CA ALA A 90 -7.48 -13.65 13.22
C ALA A 90 -7.96 -12.30 12.67
N PRO A 91 -7.76 -11.22 13.40
CA PRO A 91 -8.01 -9.88 12.90
C PRO A 91 -6.89 -9.51 11.94
N TRP A 92 -7.22 -9.31 10.69
CA TRP A 92 -6.18 -9.14 9.68
C TRP A 92 -6.28 -7.85 8.89
N ASN A 93 -7.10 -6.97 9.33
CA ASN A 93 -7.27 -5.67 8.70
C ASN A 93 -7.33 -4.53 9.72
N GLY A 94 -7.26 -4.86 10.96
CA GLY A 94 -7.41 -3.87 12.01
C GLY A 94 -6.23 -2.94 12.16
N GLY A 95 -5.06 -3.32 11.69
CA GLY A 95 -3.86 -2.50 11.74
C GLY A 95 -3.43 -2.01 13.11
N GLN A 96 -4.36 -1.81 13.99
CA GLN A 96 -4.14 -1.31 15.35
C GLN A 96 -3.80 -2.40 16.34
N TYR A 97 -4.23 -3.61 16.06
CA TYR A 97 -4.01 -4.74 16.96
C TYR A 97 -2.94 -5.67 16.43
N TYR A 98 -1.99 -5.99 17.28
CA TYR A 98 -0.91 -6.90 16.93
C TYR A 98 -0.32 -7.46 18.23
N ASP A 99 -0.48 -8.75 18.46
CA ASP A 99 -0.15 -9.40 19.73
C ASP A 99 1.23 -10.07 19.76
N ASP A 100 1.92 -10.12 18.64
CA ASP A 100 3.25 -10.66 18.53
C ASP A 100 4.23 -9.60 18.02
N PHE A 101 4.74 -8.81 18.94
CA PHE A 101 5.64 -7.70 18.65
C PHE A 101 6.91 -8.16 17.91
N SER A 102 7.37 -9.37 18.17
CA SER A 102 8.60 -9.87 17.56
C SER A 102 8.41 -10.47 16.16
N TYR A 103 7.19 -10.57 15.69
CA TYR A 103 6.93 -11.23 14.41
C TYR A 103 7.67 -10.58 13.25
N ASN A 104 7.64 -9.27 13.18
CA ASN A 104 8.35 -8.54 12.14
C ASN A 104 8.87 -7.20 12.67
N LEU A 105 10.10 -7.19 13.11
CA LEU A 105 10.81 -5.98 13.56
C LEU A 105 11.46 -5.33 12.35
N PHE A 106 10.72 -4.49 11.67
CA PHE A 106 11.24 -3.79 10.50
C PHE A 106 12.39 -2.86 10.87
N LYS A 107 13.50 -2.93 10.10
CA LYS A 107 14.74 -2.23 10.41
C LYS A 107 15.24 -1.34 9.26
N PHE A 108 14.59 -1.37 8.12
CA PHE A 108 15.11 -0.73 6.90
C PHE A 108 14.35 0.54 6.53
N TRP A 109 14.13 1.38 7.53
CA TRP A 109 13.46 2.66 7.39
C TRP A 109 14.16 3.60 6.40
N GLN A 110 15.49 3.46 6.28
CA GLN A 110 16.29 4.26 5.36
C GLN A 110 15.95 4.02 3.89
N TYR A 111 15.33 2.90 3.56
CA TYR A 111 14.88 2.57 2.21
C TYR A 111 13.36 2.65 2.03
N THR A 112 12.66 3.26 2.96
CA THR A 112 11.20 3.35 2.94
C THR A 112 10.79 4.79 3.18
N ASP A 113 9.97 5.36 2.32
CA ASP A 113 9.48 6.74 2.44
C ASP A 113 8.03 6.79 2.94
N TYR A 114 7.27 5.77 2.59
CA TYR A 114 5.88 5.57 3.03
C TYR A 114 5.71 4.14 3.51
N ILE A 115 5.07 3.96 4.64
CA ILE A 115 4.74 2.64 5.13
C ILE A 115 3.24 2.49 5.28
N GLY A 116 2.69 1.39 4.77
CA GLY A 116 1.28 1.07 4.87
C GLY A 116 1.04 -0.20 5.63
N ALA A 117 -0.04 -0.25 6.38
CA ALA A 117 -0.54 -1.51 6.88
C ALA A 117 -1.13 -2.30 5.71
N GLY A 118 -0.84 -3.57 5.65
CA GLY A 118 -1.45 -4.46 4.69
C GLY A 118 -2.90 -4.76 5.09
N GLY A 119 -3.70 -3.73 5.23
CA GLY A 119 -5.07 -3.87 5.60
C GLY A 119 -5.88 -4.58 4.52
N ARG A 120 -6.86 -5.31 4.93
CA ARG A 120 -7.80 -5.97 4.03
C ARG A 120 -9.22 -5.63 4.42
N PRO A 121 -9.49 -4.37 4.64
CA PRO A 121 -10.71 -3.99 5.33
C PRO A 121 -11.96 -4.48 4.63
N THR A 122 -11.97 -4.49 3.32
CA THR A 122 -13.17 -4.79 2.57
C THR A 122 -13.00 -5.85 1.51
N THR A 123 -11.95 -6.64 1.60
CA THR A 123 -11.71 -7.67 0.58
C THR A 123 -12.84 -8.67 0.46
N GLY A 124 -13.61 -8.83 1.50
CA GLY A 124 -14.80 -9.66 1.45
C GLY A 124 -15.97 -9.02 0.72
N PHE A 125 -15.97 -7.73 0.51
CA PHE A 125 -17.11 -7.00 -0.05
C PHE A 125 -17.32 -7.20 -1.55
N ASP A 126 -16.35 -7.68 -2.25
CA ASP A 126 -16.50 -8.01 -3.65
C ASP A 126 -17.51 -9.12 -3.88
N ALA A 127 -17.60 -10.02 -2.91
CA ALA A 127 -18.56 -11.11 -2.89
C ALA A 127 -19.56 -10.95 -1.75
N VAL A 128 -19.53 -9.84 -1.04
CA VAL A 128 -20.28 -9.65 0.19
C VAL A 128 -21.63 -9.05 -0.12
N THR A 129 -22.64 -9.66 0.42
CA THR A 129 -23.98 -9.10 0.48
C THR A 129 -24.05 -8.05 1.59
N ALA A 130 -25.11 -7.23 1.56
CA ALA A 130 -25.38 -6.31 2.66
C ALA A 130 -25.40 -7.01 4.02
N LYS A 131 -25.89 -8.25 4.05
CA LYS A 131 -25.95 -9.05 5.28
C LYS A 131 -24.56 -9.42 5.79
N GLU A 132 -23.63 -9.78 4.91
CA GLU A 132 -22.26 -10.09 5.32
C GLU A 132 -21.51 -8.85 5.77
N GLN A 133 -21.78 -7.71 5.15
CA GLN A 133 -21.29 -6.44 5.63
C GLN A 133 -21.79 -6.12 7.04
N GLU A 134 -23.01 -6.46 7.36
CA GLU A 134 -23.59 -6.31 8.70
C GLU A 134 -22.92 -7.21 9.73
N ARG A 135 -22.23 -8.24 9.31
CA ARG A 135 -21.50 -9.12 10.24
C ARG A 135 -20.25 -8.48 10.82
N TYR A 136 -19.84 -7.33 10.31
CA TYR A 136 -18.77 -6.49 10.87
C TYR A 136 -17.38 -7.13 10.85
N GLU A 137 -17.17 -8.05 9.96
CA GLU A 137 -15.88 -8.74 9.84
C GLU A 137 -14.85 -7.92 9.08
N TYR A 138 -15.31 -6.96 8.28
CA TYR A 138 -14.46 -6.15 7.43
C TYR A 138 -14.84 -4.68 7.49
N GLY A 139 -13.82 -3.82 7.47
CA GLY A 139 -14.01 -2.39 7.40
C GLY A 139 -13.56 -1.81 6.07
N VAL A 140 -13.63 -0.51 5.91
CA VAL A 140 -13.14 0.22 4.72
C VAL A 140 -11.82 0.91 5.00
N ILE A 141 -11.48 1.18 6.26
CA ILE A 141 -10.21 1.80 6.63
C ILE A 141 -9.40 0.81 7.45
N GLY A 142 -8.20 0.50 6.95
CA GLY A 142 -7.17 -0.21 7.69
C GLY A 142 -6.12 0.77 8.18
N ILE A 143 -5.92 0.84 9.48
CA ILE A 143 -5.02 1.79 10.12
C ILE A 143 -3.72 1.08 10.49
N PRO A 144 -2.54 1.67 10.19
CA PRO A 144 -1.27 1.12 10.68
C PRO A 144 -1.25 1.09 12.21
N ILE A 145 -0.60 0.09 12.78
CA ILE A 145 -0.47 0.00 14.24
C ILE A 145 0.37 1.16 14.78
N ALA A 146 0.04 1.62 15.99
CA ALA A 146 0.70 2.77 16.60
C ALA A 146 2.22 2.60 16.70
N ALA A 147 2.69 1.41 17.00
CA ALA A 147 4.13 1.14 17.09
C ALA A 147 4.85 1.42 15.76
N PHE A 148 4.25 1.05 14.63
CA PHE A 148 4.83 1.34 13.31
C PHE A 148 4.73 2.81 12.96
N ILE A 149 3.62 3.46 13.25
CA ILE A 149 3.48 4.90 13.01
C ILE A 149 4.53 5.68 13.79
N ASN A 150 4.68 5.39 15.07
CA ASN A 150 5.67 6.05 15.93
C ASN A 150 7.09 5.85 15.41
N THR A 151 7.45 4.63 15.04
CA THR A 151 8.79 4.31 14.52
C THR A 151 9.01 4.94 13.14
N ALA A 152 8.03 4.86 12.27
CA ALA A 152 8.09 5.51 10.97
C ALA A 152 8.33 7.02 11.12
N HIS A 153 7.57 7.67 11.96
CA HIS A 153 7.69 9.11 12.18
C HIS A 153 9.04 9.52 12.76
N LYS A 154 9.62 8.70 13.64
CA LYS A 154 10.98 8.95 14.14
C LYS A 154 12.03 8.93 13.04
N ASN A 155 11.77 8.20 11.97
CA ASN A 155 12.66 8.06 10.81
C ASN A 155 12.26 8.97 9.64
N GLY A 156 11.31 9.86 9.84
CA GLY A 156 10.82 10.77 8.79
C GLY A 156 9.99 10.05 7.71
N VAL A 157 9.48 8.87 8.01
CA VAL A 157 8.67 8.06 7.10
C VAL A 157 7.19 8.31 7.37
N LYS A 158 6.41 8.53 6.32
CA LYS A 158 4.97 8.72 6.44
C LYS A 158 4.26 7.38 6.58
N ALA A 159 3.27 7.35 7.45
CA ALA A 159 2.43 6.17 7.68
C ALA A 159 1.07 6.37 7.01
N ILE A 160 0.67 5.42 6.18
CA ILE A 160 -0.48 5.54 5.31
C ILE A 160 -1.49 4.45 5.63
N ALA A 161 -2.74 4.86 5.86
CA ALA A 161 -3.85 3.94 6.00
C ALA A 161 -4.36 3.50 4.63
N GLU A 162 -5.00 2.36 4.58
CA GLU A 162 -5.71 1.94 3.38
C GLU A 162 -7.19 2.35 3.48
N TYR A 163 -7.71 2.96 2.43
CA TYR A 163 -9.14 3.12 2.22
C TYR A 163 -9.56 2.21 1.08
N PHE A 164 -10.14 1.08 1.41
CA PHE A 164 -10.62 0.11 0.44
C PHE A 164 -12.07 0.43 0.10
N ILE A 165 -12.30 0.89 -1.12
CA ILE A 165 -13.64 1.23 -1.57
C ILE A 165 -14.45 -0.06 -1.75
N PRO A 166 -15.66 -0.14 -1.17
CA PRO A 166 -16.53 -1.29 -1.42
C PRO A 166 -16.74 -1.52 -2.92
N ARG A 167 -16.53 -2.74 -3.37
CA ARG A 167 -16.64 -3.07 -4.80
C ARG A 167 -18.06 -2.99 -5.34
N ASP A 168 -19.05 -3.05 -4.47
CA ASP A 168 -20.44 -2.85 -4.86
C ASP A 168 -20.76 -1.34 -4.90
N PRO A 169 -21.10 -0.80 -6.07
CA PRO A 169 -21.36 0.63 -6.21
C PRO A 169 -22.59 1.13 -5.45
N GLN A 170 -23.46 0.24 -4.98
CA GLN A 170 -24.62 0.65 -4.18
C GLN A 170 -24.24 1.39 -2.89
N TYR A 171 -23.02 1.17 -2.37
CA TYR A 171 -22.57 1.79 -1.14
C TYR A 171 -21.87 3.13 -1.35
N THR A 172 -21.67 3.57 -2.57
CA THR A 172 -20.88 4.77 -2.85
C THR A 172 -21.48 6.02 -2.23
N GLU A 173 -22.80 6.18 -2.28
CA GLU A 173 -23.47 7.37 -1.74
C GLU A 173 -23.44 7.43 -0.20
N GLU A 174 -23.06 6.37 0.48
CA GLU A 174 -22.89 6.38 1.92
C GLU A 174 -21.61 7.11 2.38
N TRP A 175 -20.65 7.25 1.49
CA TRP A 175 -19.39 7.94 1.81
C TRP A 175 -19.07 9.11 0.88
N LEU A 176 -19.57 9.11 -0.33
CA LEU A 176 -19.30 10.15 -1.33
C LEU A 176 -20.52 11.02 -1.54
N TYR A 177 -20.64 12.05 -0.73
CA TYR A 177 -21.72 13.03 -0.84
C TYR A 177 -21.32 14.34 -0.20
N LYS A 178 -21.98 15.42 -0.63
CA LYS A 178 -21.93 16.72 0.02
C LYS A 178 -23.21 16.96 0.81
N ASP A 179 -23.07 17.66 1.92
CA ASP A 179 -24.19 18.14 2.69
C ASP A 179 -24.76 19.45 2.09
N GLU A 180 -25.75 20.00 2.76
CA GLU A 180 -26.39 21.26 2.37
C GLU A 180 -25.44 22.46 2.39
N ASN A 181 -24.34 22.38 3.14
CA ASN A 181 -23.33 23.42 3.21
C ASN A 181 -22.21 23.25 2.16
N GLY A 182 -22.33 22.25 1.29
CA GLY A 182 -21.32 21.96 0.28
C GLY A 182 -20.07 21.29 0.82
N GLU A 183 -20.13 20.73 2.03
CA GLU A 183 -19.03 20.04 2.67
C GLU A 183 -19.15 18.52 2.47
N PHE A 184 -18.03 17.82 2.69
CA PHE A 184 -17.96 16.35 2.63
C PHE A 184 -17.95 15.77 4.04
N PRO A 185 -19.10 15.37 4.61
CA PRO A 185 -19.13 14.90 6.00
C PRO A 185 -18.27 13.66 6.25
N TYR A 186 -18.26 12.72 5.30
CA TYR A 186 -17.47 11.51 5.42
C TYR A 186 -15.97 11.81 5.34
N ALA A 187 -15.55 12.60 4.35
CA ALA A 187 -14.14 13.00 4.21
C ALA A 187 -13.64 13.79 5.43
N LYS A 188 -14.48 14.62 6.03
CA LYS A 188 -14.14 15.29 7.30
C LYS A 188 -13.81 14.27 8.39
N LYS A 189 -14.57 13.20 8.48
CA LYS A 189 -14.28 12.12 9.43
C LYS A 189 -12.98 11.41 9.10
N MET A 190 -12.69 11.19 7.84
CA MET A 190 -11.41 10.62 7.43
C MET A 190 -10.23 11.50 7.87
N VAL A 191 -10.36 12.80 7.78
CA VAL A 191 -9.34 13.76 8.28
C VAL A 191 -9.22 13.66 9.80
N GLU A 192 -10.32 13.67 10.52
CA GLU A 192 -10.34 13.59 11.99
C GLU A 192 -9.69 12.29 12.48
N ILE A 193 -10.03 11.16 11.86
CA ILE A 193 -9.45 9.84 12.18
C ILE A 193 -7.94 9.84 11.94
N ALA A 194 -7.48 10.36 10.80
CA ALA A 194 -6.06 10.43 10.49
C ALA A 194 -5.29 11.26 11.53
N ARG A 195 -5.81 12.41 11.88
CA ARG A 195 -5.18 13.30 12.87
C ARG A 195 -5.18 12.68 14.27
N TYR A 196 -6.25 12.02 14.64
CA TYR A 196 -6.36 11.39 15.95
C TYR A 196 -5.41 10.21 16.10
N TYR A 197 -5.38 9.30 15.13
CA TYR A 197 -4.50 8.14 15.17
C TYR A 197 -3.06 8.45 14.78
N GLY A 198 -2.81 9.59 14.15
CA GLY A 198 -1.47 10.07 13.87
C GLY A 198 -0.87 9.59 12.55
N PHE A 199 -1.67 9.07 11.64
CA PHE A 199 -1.15 8.70 10.30
C PHE A 199 -1.34 9.84 9.30
N ASP A 200 -0.68 9.72 8.13
CA ASP A 200 -0.41 10.87 7.28
C ASP A 200 -1.26 10.92 6.01
N GLY A 201 -1.93 9.87 5.67
CA GLY A 201 -2.74 9.83 4.47
C GLY A 201 -3.41 8.50 4.21
N TYR A 202 -4.01 8.40 3.02
CA TYR A 202 -4.74 7.21 2.60
C TYR A 202 -4.27 6.73 1.24
N PHE A 203 -4.11 5.42 1.14
CA PHE A 203 -4.06 4.70 -0.12
C PHE A 203 -5.48 4.34 -0.52
N ILE A 204 -5.96 4.90 -1.62
CA ILE A 204 -7.31 4.65 -2.13
C ILE A 204 -7.26 3.41 -3.02
N ASN A 205 -7.75 2.32 -2.49
CA ASN A 205 -7.81 1.06 -3.22
C ASN A 205 -9.18 0.91 -3.88
N GLN A 206 -9.24 1.22 -5.19
CA GLN A 206 -10.47 1.20 -5.97
C GLN A 206 -10.41 0.06 -6.98
N GLU A 207 -11.17 -1.00 -6.76
CA GLU A 207 -11.14 -2.20 -7.59
C GLU A 207 -12.54 -2.69 -8.02
N GLY A 208 -13.53 -1.83 -7.91
CA GLY A 208 -14.91 -2.17 -8.24
C GLY A 208 -15.51 -1.27 -9.30
N ALA A 209 -16.67 -1.67 -9.78
CA ALA A 209 -17.49 -0.81 -10.65
C ALA A 209 -17.85 0.49 -9.95
N PHE A 210 -18.01 1.56 -10.69
CA PHE A 210 -18.27 2.88 -10.15
C PHE A 210 -19.27 3.64 -11.04
N ASP A 211 -20.16 4.39 -10.41
CA ASP A 211 -21.08 5.25 -11.17
C ASP A 211 -20.29 6.41 -11.78
N PRO A 212 -20.19 6.49 -13.12
CA PRO A 212 -19.40 7.54 -13.75
C PRO A 212 -19.91 8.96 -13.46
N SER A 213 -21.18 9.14 -13.11
CA SER A 213 -21.70 10.45 -12.75
C SER A 213 -21.11 11.00 -11.44
N LEU A 214 -20.57 10.13 -10.59
CA LEU A 214 -19.97 10.51 -9.31
C LEU A 214 -18.46 10.77 -9.38
N ILE A 215 -17.83 10.54 -10.52
CA ILE A 215 -16.38 10.70 -10.66
C ILE A 215 -15.92 12.14 -10.38
N PRO A 216 -16.57 13.20 -10.94
CA PRO A 216 -16.16 14.56 -10.60
C PRO A 216 -16.25 14.86 -9.10
N LEU A 217 -17.27 14.36 -8.43
CA LEU A 217 -17.45 14.53 -7.00
C LEU A 217 -16.35 13.79 -6.22
N PHE A 218 -15.96 12.61 -6.66
CA PHE A 218 -14.88 11.85 -6.06
C PHE A 218 -13.54 12.58 -6.17
N LYS A 219 -13.23 13.11 -7.33
CA LYS A 219 -12.04 13.94 -7.52
C LYS A 219 -12.04 15.16 -6.60
N GLU A 220 -13.19 15.82 -6.46
CA GLU A 220 -13.33 16.94 -5.54
C GLU A 220 -13.11 16.52 -4.08
N MET A 221 -13.62 15.38 -3.68
CA MET A 221 -13.38 14.84 -2.33
C MET A 221 -11.89 14.56 -2.09
N ILE A 222 -11.19 14.01 -3.06
CA ILE A 222 -9.74 13.79 -2.97
C ILE A 222 -9.01 15.13 -2.83
N GLN A 223 -9.39 16.13 -3.61
CA GLN A 223 -8.83 17.48 -3.51
C GLN A 223 -9.08 18.10 -2.12
N TYR A 224 -10.26 17.89 -1.56
CA TYR A 224 -10.54 18.32 -0.20
C TYR A 224 -9.61 17.65 0.82
N LEU A 225 -9.45 16.33 0.76
CA LEU A 225 -8.55 15.61 1.65
C LEU A 225 -7.12 16.14 1.57
N ARG A 226 -6.63 16.37 0.36
CA ARG A 226 -5.30 16.95 0.16
C ARG A 226 -5.19 18.38 0.71
N SER A 227 -6.23 19.18 0.56
CA SER A 227 -6.26 20.54 1.12
C SER A 227 -6.13 20.56 2.64
N GLU A 228 -6.51 19.48 3.30
CA GLU A 228 -6.38 19.29 4.74
C GLU A 228 -5.02 18.66 5.13
N GLY A 229 -4.09 18.56 4.19
CA GLY A 229 -2.77 17.98 4.42
C GLY A 229 -2.72 16.46 4.45
N ILE A 230 -3.75 15.80 4.00
CA ILE A 230 -3.81 14.34 3.92
C ILE A 230 -3.21 13.87 2.60
N TYR A 231 -2.15 13.05 2.66
CA TYR A 231 -1.56 12.45 1.47
C TYR A 231 -2.52 11.43 0.84
N ILE A 232 -2.71 11.51 -0.46
CA ILE A 232 -3.62 10.60 -1.18
C ILE A 232 -2.87 9.93 -2.33
N GLN A 233 -2.84 8.61 -2.30
CA GLN A 233 -2.39 7.79 -3.42
C GLN A 233 -3.58 7.08 -4.06
N TRP A 234 -3.66 7.14 -5.36
CA TRP A 234 -4.71 6.49 -6.15
C TRP A 234 -4.27 5.10 -6.63
N TYR A 235 -5.20 4.19 -6.65
CA TYR A 235 -5.20 2.88 -7.30
C TYR A 235 -6.66 2.46 -7.48
N ASP A 236 -7.20 2.01 -8.54
CA ASP A 236 -6.78 1.58 -9.82
C ASP A 236 -7.87 1.86 -10.88
N SER A 237 -8.99 1.18 -10.90
CA SER A 237 -9.69 0.63 -12.04
C SER A 237 -10.68 1.54 -12.80
N ILE A 238 -10.94 2.75 -12.36
CA ILE A 238 -11.83 3.67 -13.09
C ILE A 238 -11.02 4.33 -14.22
N ALA A 239 -11.40 4.01 -15.47
CA ALA A 239 -10.61 4.42 -16.62
C ALA A 239 -11.49 5.00 -17.73
N THR A 240 -10.92 5.94 -18.48
CA THR A 240 -11.52 6.52 -19.68
C THR A 240 -11.28 5.59 -20.87
N GLN A 241 -12.28 5.41 -21.70
CA GLN A 241 -12.20 4.63 -22.92
C GLN A 241 -11.61 5.44 -24.07
N ALA A 242 -11.28 4.76 -25.19
CA ALA A 242 -10.67 5.38 -26.37
C ALA A 242 -11.54 6.46 -26.98
N ASP A 243 -12.86 6.38 -26.86
CA ASP A 243 -13.79 7.38 -27.34
C ASP A 243 -14.01 8.57 -26.37
N GLY A 244 -13.27 8.58 -25.25
CA GLY A 244 -13.35 9.62 -24.24
C GLY A 244 -14.46 9.42 -23.20
N THR A 245 -15.24 8.36 -23.31
CA THR A 245 -16.30 8.05 -22.34
C THR A 245 -15.75 7.28 -21.13
N VAL A 246 -16.46 7.39 -20.02
CA VAL A 246 -16.19 6.60 -18.82
C VAL A 246 -17.47 5.85 -18.48
N ASP A 247 -17.39 4.53 -18.46
CA ASP A 247 -18.54 3.68 -18.20
C ASP A 247 -18.58 3.10 -16.77
N GLY A 248 -17.53 3.34 -15.99
CA GLY A 248 -17.45 2.84 -14.62
C GLY A 248 -17.22 1.33 -14.48
N VAL A 249 -16.98 0.64 -15.57
CA VAL A 249 -16.62 -0.78 -15.57
C VAL A 249 -15.19 -0.94 -15.07
N VAL A 250 -14.92 -2.02 -14.35
CA VAL A 250 -13.58 -2.32 -13.84
C VAL A 250 -12.60 -2.50 -14.99
N ARG A 251 -11.56 -1.67 -15.02
CA ARG A 251 -10.51 -1.70 -16.04
C ARG A 251 -9.17 -1.42 -15.38
N TYR A 252 -8.48 -2.48 -15.01
CA TYR A 252 -7.19 -2.37 -14.32
C TYR A 252 -6.13 -1.69 -15.19
N ARG A 253 -5.30 -0.85 -14.58
CA ARG A 253 -4.34 -0.01 -15.28
C ARG A 253 -2.91 -0.25 -14.78
N ASN A 254 -2.03 -0.61 -15.72
CA ASN A 254 -0.65 -1.00 -15.43
C ASN A 254 0.37 0.09 -15.78
N MET A 255 -0.11 1.21 -16.26
CA MET A 255 0.71 2.37 -16.65
C MET A 255 -0.10 3.64 -16.52
N LEU A 256 0.58 4.76 -16.47
CA LEU A 256 -0.08 6.05 -16.66
C LEU A 256 -0.30 6.27 -18.15
N ASP A 257 -1.55 6.48 -18.54
CA ASP A 257 -1.90 6.83 -19.91
C ASP A 257 -3.12 7.77 -19.92
N TYR A 258 -3.68 8.05 -21.12
CA TYR A 258 -4.86 8.92 -21.26
C TYR A 258 -6.07 8.40 -20.47
N ARG A 259 -6.11 7.12 -20.12
CA ARG A 259 -7.25 6.50 -19.47
C ARG A 259 -7.35 6.79 -17.98
N ASN A 260 -6.20 6.98 -17.32
CA ASN A 260 -6.16 7.17 -15.85
C ASN A 260 -5.45 8.45 -15.40
N ARG A 261 -4.86 9.22 -16.32
CA ARG A 261 -4.12 10.43 -15.98
C ARG A 261 -4.95 11.43 -15.18
N ASP A 262 -6.24 11.44 -15.36
CA ASP A 262 -7.16 12.36 -14.70
C ASP A 262 -7.16 12.23 -13.16
N TRP A 263 -6.77 11.09 -12.66
CA TRP A 263 -6.67 10.89 -11.22
C TRP A 263 -5.45 11.57 -10.61
N LEU A 264 -4.51 12.00 -11.44
CA LEU A 264 -3.40 12.87 -11.03
C LEU A 264 -3.62 14.31 -11.47
N MET A 265 -3.96 14.51 -12.73
CA MET A 265 -4.16 15.83 -13.32
C MET A 265 -5.36 15.79 -14.25
N ASP A 266 -6.45 16.38 -13.81
CA ASP A 266 -7.67 16.52 -14.60
C ASP A 266 -7.67 17.84 -15.35
N ASP A 267 -8.05 17.84 -16.63
CA ASP A 267 -8.03 19.04 -17.45
C ASP A 267 -9.01 20.11 -16.96
N THR A 268 -10.08 19.71 -16.31
CA THR A 268 -11.09 20.62 -15.78
C THR A 268 -10.88 20.96 -14.32
N GLN A 269 -10.62 19.94 -13.50
CA GLN A 269 -10.54 20.08 -12.04
C GLN A 269 -9.13 20.34 -11.51
N GLY A 270 -8.09 20.15 -12.35
CA GLY A 270 -6.72 20.34 -11.96
C GLY A 270 -6.12 19.14 -11.25
N ARG A 271 -5.18 19.39 -10.33
CA ARG A 271 -4.49 18.36 -9.56
C ARG A 271 -5.45 17.58 -8.67
N VAL A 272 -5.40 16.27 -8.73
CA VAL A 272 -6.30 15.38 -7.97
C VAL A 272 -5.49 14.65 -6.87
N ALA A 273 -5.04 13.42 -7.08
CA ALA A 273 -4.24 12.69 -6.09
C ALA A 273 -2.77 13.16 -6.08
N ASP A 274 -2.07 12.89 -4.99
CA ASP A 274 -0.64 13.15 -4.89
C ASP A 274 0.17 12.21 -5.77
N SER A 275 -0.23 10.95 -5.79
CA SER A 275 0.48 9.92 -6.53
C SER A 275 -0.46 8.81 -6.98
N MET A 276 0.06 7.95 -7.84
CA MET A 276 -0.67 6.81 -8.38
C MET A 276 0.20 5.56 -8.24
N TRP A 277 -0.40 4.51 -7.71
CA TRP A 277 0.14 3.17 -7.70
C TRP A 277 -0.24 2.50 -9.01
N LEU A 278 0.75 2.12 -9.84
CA LEU A 278 0.53 1.42 -11.10
C LEU A 278 0.43 -0.08 -10.84
N ASN A 279 -0.55 -0.72 -11.46
CA ASN A 279 -0.79 -2.14 -11.29
C ASN A 279 0.36 -2.98 -11.88
N TYR A 280 0.38 -4.28 -11.67
CA TYR A 280 1.55 -5.15 -11.72
C TYR A 280 1.88 -5.77 -13.07
N TRP A 281 1.09 -5.51 -14.12
CA TRP A 281 1.24 -6.16 -15.44
C TRP A 281 1.89 -5.22 -16.45
N TRP A 282 3.11 -4.77 -16.14
CA TRP A 282 3.80 -3.74 -16.91
C TRP A 282 4.96 -4.31 -17.73
N ASN A 283 5.54 -3.49 -18.59
CA ASN A 283 6.81 -3.70 -19.28
C ASN A 283 7.64 -2.40 -19.26
N TRP A 284 8.85 -2.48 -19.76
CA TRP A 284 9.76 -1.33 -19.75
C TRP A 284 9.23 -0.16 -20.58
N LYS A 285 8.50 -0.42 -21.66
CA LYS A 285 7.94 0.64 -22.49
C LYS A 285 6.75 1.33 -21.83
N MET A 286 5.93 0.60 -21.11
CA MET A 286 4.86 1.19 -20.31
C MET A 286 5.45 2.12 -19.23
N ILE A 287 6.57 1.75 -18.65
CA ILE A 287 7.29 2.58 -17.68
C ILE A 287 7.77 3.87 -18.35
N ASP A 288 8.45 3.77 -19.48
CA ASP A 288 8.96 4.93 -20.22
C ASP A 288 7.84 5.88 -20.64
N GLU A 289 6.74 5.35 -21.17
CA GLU A 289 5.61 6.15 -21.60
C GLU A 289 4.87 6.80 -20.41
N SER A 290 4.81 6.12 -19.28
CA SER A 290 4.23 6.69 -18.05
C SER A 290 5.02 7.90 -17.58
N VAL A 291 6.32 7.81 -17.56
CA VAL A 291 7.23 8.89 -17.16
C VAL A 291 7.11 10.07 -18.12
N GLU A 292 7.12 9.81 -19.41
CA GLU A 292 6.99 10.83 -20.43
C GLU A 292 5.67 11.60 -20.29
N LEU A 293 4.56 10.88 -20.10
CA LEU A 293 3.27 11.51 -19.90
C LEU A 293 3.24 12.35 -18.62
N ALA A 294 3.74 11.83 -17.52
CA ALA A 294 3.79 12.57 -16.25
C ALA A 294 4.55 13.89 -16.41
N GLU A 295 5.71 13.86 -17.03
CA GLU A 295 6.51 15.06 -17.30
C GLU A 295 5.77 16.05 -18.19
N SER A 296 5.08 15.58 -19.23
CA SER A 296 4.27 16.42 -20.11
C SER A 296 3.12 17.11 -19.39
N LEU A 297 2.64 16.53 -18.29
CA LEU A 297 1.60 17.09 -17.44
C LEU A 297 2.16 18.02 -16.35
N GLY A 298 3.47 18.24 -16.33
CA GLY A 298 4.13 19.04 -15.30
C GLY A 298 4.28 18.32 -13.97
N LEU A 299 4.18 17.00 -13.96
CA LEU A 299 4.30 16.19 -12.75
C LEU A 299 5.73 15.65 -12.62
N ASP A 300 6.21 15.57 -11.37
CA ASP A 300 7.45 14.88 -11.05
C ASP A 300 7.18 13.37 -10.99
N PRO A 301 7.80 12.56 -11.86
CA PRO A 301 7.57 11.11 -11.84
C PRO A 301 7.91 10.43 -10.52
N PHE A 302 8.89 10.94 -9.79
CA PHE A 302 9.29 10.36 -8.51
C PHE A 302 8.29 10.64 -7.38
N GLU A 303 7.56 11.73 -7.48
CA GLU A 303 6.49 12.05 -6.53
C GLU A 303 5.16 11.44 -6.95
N SER A 304 4.91 11.33 -8.25
CA SER A 304 3.58 11.03 -8.79
C SER A 304 3.37 9.58 -9.17
N LEU A 305 4.42 8.84 -9.51
CA LEU A 305 4.31 7.50 -10.05
C LEU A 305 5.03 6.47 -9.17
N PHE A 306 4.29 5.47 -8.75
CA PHE A 306 4.81 4.34 -7.99
C PHE A 306 4.54 3.06 -8.77
N LEU A 307 5.61 2.44 -9.25
CA LEU A 307 5.51 1.18 -9.96
C LEU A 307 5.14 0.06 -8.98
N GLY A 308 4.01 -0.57 -9.21
CA GLY A 308 3.55 -1.66 -8.37
C GLY A 308 4.42 -2.90 -8.50
N VAL A 309 4.89 -3.39 -7.38
CA VAL A 309 5.70 -4.61 -7.28
C VAL A 309 4.96 -5.56 -6.36
N GLU A 310 4.50 -6.69 -6.91
CA GLU A 310 3.82 -7.73 -6.15
C GLU A 310 4.84 -8.70 -5.61
N CYS A 311 5.08 -8.72 -4.32
CA CYS A 311 6.05 -9.61 -3.70
C CYS A 311 5.50 -10.45 -2.57
N GLY A 312 4.28 -10.17 -2.11
CA GLY A 312 3.62 -10.98 -1.08
C GLY A 312 2.99 -12.27 -1.62
N TYR A 313 2.50 -13.09 -0.72
CA TYR A 313 1.80 -14.35 -1.04
C TYR A 313 2.59 -15.33 -1.90
N GLY A 314 3.92 -15.32 -1.80
CA GLY A 314 4.78 -16.20 -2.59
C GLY A 314 4.93 -15.81 -4.05
N ARG A 315 4.55 -14.61 -4.44
CA ARG A 315 4.58 -14.16 -5.83
C ARG A 315 5.90 -13.58 -6.29
N PHE A 316 6.86 -13.42 -5.39
CA PHE A 316 8.17 -12.85 -5.69
C PHE A 316 9.06 -13.76 -6.54
N GLU A 317 8.72 -15.02 -6.72
CA GLU A 317 9.52 -16.01 -7.45
C GLU A 317 9.11 -16.19 -8.91
N GLY A 318 8.01 -15.59 -9.32
CA GLY A 318 7.50 -15.76 -10.67
C GLY A 318 8.40 -15.16 -11.73
N SER A 319 8.30 -15.69 -12.94
CA SER A 319 9.07 -15.22 -14.10
C SER A 319 8.26 -15.13 -15.38
N ALA A 320 6.96 -15.38 -15.30
CA ALA A 320 6.11 -15.47 -16.48
C ALA A 320 5.91 -14.12 -17.17
N MET A 321 5.87 -14.17 -18.51
CA MET A 321 5.53 -13.06 -19.38
C MET A 321 4.23 -13.39 -20.12
N TYR A 322 3.43 -12.36 -20.35
CA TYR A 322 2.22 -12.47 -21.17
C TYR A 322 2.36 -11.69 -22.46
N SER A 323 1.69 -12.15 -23.50
CA SER A 323 1.57 -11.40 -24.73
C SER A 323 0.73 -10.13 -24.48
N SER A 324 1.07 -9.07 -25.17
CA SER A 324 0.34 -7.80 -25.12
C SER A 324 -0.01 -7.37 -26.54
N SER A 325 -1.28 -7.12 -26.79
CA SER A 325 -1.73 -6.62 -28.09
C SER A 325 -1.19 -5.21 -28.39
N ALA A 326 -0.97 -4.41 -27.35
CA ALA A 326 -0.42 -3.06 -27.49
C ALA A 326 1.12 -3.08 -27.68
N TYR A 327 1.79 -4.12 -27.20
CA TYR A 327 3.25 -4.26 -27.26
C TYR A 327 3.62 -5.68 -27.70
N PRO A 328 3.33 -6.06 -28.95
CA PRO A 328 3.44 -7.44 -29.39
C PRO A 328 4.85 -8.02 -29.34
N ASP A 329 5.86 -7.16 -29.46
CA ASP A 329 7.25 -7.59 -29.45
C ASP A 329 7.88 -7.65 -28.05
N ILE A 330 7.23 -7.08 -27.07
CA ILE A 330 7.73 -6.98 -25.69
C ILE A 330 6.95 -7.89 -24.74
N GLY A 331 5.63 -7.88 -24.86
CA GLY A 331 4.76 -8.50 -23.85
C GLY A 331 4.66 -7.64 -22.60
N GLN A 332 4.22 -8.25 -21.53
CA GLN A 332 4.13 -7.63 -20.20
C GLN A 332 4.38 -8.67 -19.13
N CYS A 333 4.98 -8.28 -18.01
CA CYS A 333 5.18 -9.24 -16.93
C CYS A 333 3.87 -9.57 -16.24
N GLN A 334 3.81 -10.76 -15.69
CA GLN A 334 2.75 -11.16 -14.79
C GLN A 334 2.99 -10.55 -13.40
N SER A 335 1.94 -10.39 -12.60
CA SER A 335 2.08 -9.84 -11.25
C SER A 335 3.09 -10.60 -10.39
N GLU A 336 3.16 -11.92 -10.53
CA GLU A 336 4.13 -12.74 -9.81
C GLU A 336 5.58 -12.54 -10.29
N ALA A 337 5.79 -11.89 -11.42
CA ALA A 337 7.12 -11.70 -12.01
C ALA A 337 7.68 -10.30 -11.82
N THR A 338 7.00 -9.41 -11.12
CA THR A 338 7.43 -8.01 -11.02
C THR A 338 8.79 -7.84 -10.35
N VAL A 339 9.09 -8.63 -9.35
CA VAL A 339 10.40 -8.57 -8.68
C VAL A 339 11.53 -8.93 -9.64
N LYS A 340 11.32 -9.91 -10.49
CA LYS A 340 12.32 -10.34 -11.49
C LYS A 340 12.65 -9.24 -12.49
N TYR A 341 11.66 -8.45 -12.89
CA TYR A 341 11.81 -7.44 -13.94
C TYR A 341 12.01 -6.03 -13.41
N LEU A 342 12.40 -5.86 -12.15
CA LEU A 342 12.62 -4.55 -11.54
C LEU A 342 13.64 -3.70 -12.29
N ASP A 343 14.64 -4.29 -12.92
CA ASP A 343 15.63 -3.54 -13.71
C ASP A 343 15.00 -2.77 -14.88
N TRP A 344 13.78 -3.10 -15.28
CA TRP A 344 13.06 -2.34 -16.30
C TRP A 344 12.70 -0.91 -15.88
N ILE A 345 12.77 -0.61 -14.59
CA ILE A 345 12.56 0.76 -14.11
C ILE A 345 13.75 1.68 -14.41
N LEU A 346 14.91 1.08 -14.72
CA LEU A 346 16.14 1.81 -14.96
C LEU A 346 16.18 2.40 -16.38
N ASP A 347 16.71 3.60 -16.49
CA ASP A 347 17.03 4.20 -17.78
C ASP A 347 18.37 3.66 -18.32
N ASP A 348 18.82 4.20 -19.47
CA ASP A 348 20.06 3.76 -20.12
C ASP A 348 21.31 4.05 -19.28
N ASP A 349 21.22 4.98 -18.33
CA ASP A 349 22.30 5.31 -17.41
C ASP A 349 22.26 4.50 -16.11
N GLY A 350 21.30 3.60 -15.99
CA GLY A 350 21.12 2.77 -14.81
C GLY A 350 20.43 3.45 -13.64
N ASN A 351 19.75 4.58 -13.88
CA ASN A 351 18.99 5.29 -12.86
C ASN A 351 17.50 4.95 -12.94
N PRO A 352 16.82 4.79 -11.79
CA PRO A 352 15.38 4.60 -11.81
C PRO A 352 14.65 5.84 -12.34
N GLN A 353 13.53 5.61 -12.99
CA GLN A 353 12.76 6.66 -13.64
C GLN A 353 11.53 7.10 -12.86
N MET A 354 11.09 6.30 -11.91
CA MET A 354 9.95 6.58 -11.03
C MET A 354 10.14 5.87 -9.69
N SER A 355 9.21 6.06 -8.79
CA SER A 355 9.20 5.44 -7.48
C SER A 355 8.64 4.02 -7.51
N LEU A 356 8.77 3.30 -6.40
CA LEU A 356 8.34 1.91 -6.24
C LEU A 356 7.27 1.79 -5.17
N ALA A 357 6.30 0.93 -5.41
CA ALA A 357 5.31 0.52 -4.44
C ALA A 357 5.37 -0.99 -4.25
N LEU A 358 5.67 -1.43 -3.04
CA LEU A 358 5.83 -2.84 -2.72
C LEU A 358 4.55 -3.37 -2.05
N TRP A 359 3.87 -4.27 -2.72
CA TRP A 359 2.78 -4.99 -2.11
C TRP A 359 3.33 -6.28 -1.50
N GLY A 360 3.34 -6.33 -0.17
CA GLY A 360 3.95 -7.44 0.54
C GLY A 360 5.47 -7.31 0.65
N GLY A 361 5.97 -6.12 1.00
CA GLY A 361 7.41 -5.86 1.13
C GLY A 361 8.09 -6.68 2.23
N ASP A 362 7.33 -7.33 3.10
CA ASP A 362 7.83 -8.27 4.10
C ASP A 362 7.88 -9.72 3.58
N PHE A 363 7.87 -9.92 2.29
CA PHE A 363 7.81 -11.25 1.67
C PHE A 363 8.89 -12.22 2.16
N VAL A 364 10.02 -11.72 2.58
CA VAL A 364 11.10 -12.56 3.12
C VAL A 364 10.63 -13.24 4.41
N HIS A 365 10.02 -12.50 5.31
CA HIS A 365 9.42 -13.07 6.52
C HIS A 365 8.29 -14.03 6.18
N GLU A 366 7.47 -13.67 5.23
CA GLU A 366 6.36 -14.50 4.79
C GLU A 366 6.84 -15.84 4.24
N ALA A 367 7.91 -15.84 3.44
CA ALA A 367 8.50 -17.05 2.89
C ALA A 367 8.96 -18.01 4.00
N TYR A 368 9.64 -17.49 5.00
CA TYR A 368 10.10 -18.31 6.12
C TYR A 368 8.98 -18.67 7.10
N GLY A 369 8.00 -17.80 7.26
CA GLY A 369 6.85 -18.04 8.12
C GLY A 369 5.97 -19.22 7.71
N LYS A 370 6.12 -19.71 6.49
CA LYS A 370 5.42 -20.91 6.01
C LYS A 370 6.09 -22.20 6.44
N VAL A 371 7.27 -22.13 6.99
CA VAL A 371 8.00 -23.30 7.51
C VAL A 371 7.64 -23.42 8.98
N ASP A 372 6.91 -24.47 9.32
CA ASP A 372 6.32 -24.70 10.62
C ASP A 372 7.28 -24.39 11.80
N ASN A 373 6.88 -23.43 12.61
CA ASN A 373 7.54 -23.04 13.87
C ASN A 373 9.02 -22.68 13.77
N LEU A 374 9.62 -22.67 12.60
CA LEU A 374 11.04 -22.40 12.46
C LEU A 374 11.44 -21.01 12.89
N ARG A 375 10.54 -20.05 12.79
CA ARG A 375 10.86 -18.67 13.19
C ARG A 375 11.15 -18.50 14.70
N TYR A 376 10.83 -19.50 15.49
CA TYR A 376 11.14 -19.52 16.92
C TYR A 376 12.25 -20.49 17.28
N THR A 377 12.89 -21.09 16.27
CA THR A 377 14.02 -22.00 16.48
C THR A 377 15.34 -21.31 16.17
N ASP A 378 16.41 -21.89 16.66
CA ASP A 378 17.76 -21.39 16.40
C ASP A 378 18.03 -21.32 14.90
N GLY A 379 18.50 -20.18 14.46
CA GLY A 379 18.86 -19.93 13.07
C GLY A 379 17.75 -19.39 12.19
N TYR A 380 16.47 -19.62 12.48
CA TYR A 380 15.39 -19.08 11.66
C TYR A 380 15.42 -17.57 11.60
N GLN A 381 15.42 -16.93 12.75
CA GLN A 381 15.40 -15.47 12.82
C GLN A 381 16.64 -14.88 12.16
N TRP A 382 17.78 -15.47 12.39
CA TRP A 382 19.03 -15.03 11.77
C TRP A 382 18.96 -15.11 10.25
N ILE A 383 18.50 -16.23 9.71
CA ILE A 383 18.36 -16.41 8.25
C ILE A 383 17.37 -15.39 7.66
N SER A 384 16.24 -15.22 8.30
CA SER A 384 15.23 -14.26 7.87
C SER A 384 15.75 -12.82 7.88
N GLU A 385 16.47 -12.43 8.92
CA GLU A 385 17.06 -11.10 9.02
C GLU A 385 18.13 -10.87 7.96
N GLU A 386 18.99 -11.87 7.70
CA GLU A 386 20.01 -11.78 6.66
C GLU A 386 19.39 -11.65 5.26
N ARG A 387 18.33 -12.40 5.00
CA ARG A 387 17.58 -12.32 3.74
C ARG A 387 16.94 -10.97 3.56
N GLU A 388 16.32 -10.45 4.61
CA GLU A 388 15.70 -9.13 4.59
C GLU A 388 16.76 -8.05 4.36
N ARG A 389 17.91 -8.16 5.02
CA ARG A 389 19.02 -7.24 4.80
C ARG A 389 19.48 -7.24 3.34
N MET A 390 19.61 -8.40 2.73
CA MET A 390 20.02 -8.51 1.33
C MET A 390 18.96 -7.91 0.38
N TRP A 391 17.70 -8.10 0.69
CA TRP A 391 16.61 -7.51 -0.10
C TRP A 391 16.66 -5.99 -0.09
N TYR A 392 16.85 -5.39 1.06
CA TYR A 392 16.88 -3.94 1.18
C TYR A 392 18.21 -3.34 0.76
N THR A 393 19.32 -3.90 1.21
CA THR A 393 20.63 -3.29 1.01
C THR A 393 21.30 -3.70 -0.29
N SER A 394 20.86 -4.76 -0.93
CA SER A 394 21.35 -5.28 -2.19
C SER A 394 22.87 -5.14 -2.30
N PRO A 395 23.63 -5.99 -1.64
CA PRO A 395 25.06 -5.92 -1.76
C PRO A 395 25.46 -5.96 -3.24
N LYS A 396 26.39 -5.13 -3.59
CA LYS A 396 26.96 -5.16 -4.94
C LYS A 396 27.85 -6.36 -5.10
N GLU A 397 28.35 -6.52 -6.30
CA GLU A 397 29.42 -7.44 -6.60
C GLU A 397 30.70 -7.15 -5.81
N SER A 398 30.71 -6.15 -4.96
CA SER A 398 31.84 -5.78 -4.12
C SER A 398 31.85 -6.53 -2.79
N ALA A 399 32.71 -6.09 -1.89
CA ALA A 399 32.96 -6.69 -0.58
C ALA A 399 31.73 -7.00 0.27
N VAL A 400 30.59 -6.35 0.03
CA VAL A 400 29.35 -6.59 0.79
C VAL A 400 28.73 -7.94 0.49
N ASP A 401 29.10 -8.53 -0.62
CA ASP A 401 28.57 -9.80 -1.10
C ASP A 401 28.87 -10.98 -0.17
N HIS A 402 29.85 -10.83 0.68
CA HIS A 402 30.27 -11.90 1.57
C HIS A 402 29.17 -12.45 2.48
N SER A 403 28.14 -11.65 2.75
CA SER A 403 27.00 -12.12 3.53
C SER A 403 26.24 -13.27 2.88
N LEU A 404 26.28 -13.37 1.56
CA LEU A 404 25.64 -14.48 0.83
C LEU A 404 26.37 -15.78 1.01
N ASP A 405 27.69 -15.74 1.14
CA ASP A 405 28.51 -16.94 1.31
C ASP A 405 28.29 -17.60 2.67
N ASN A 406 27.81 -16.82 3.63
CA ASN A 406 27.57 -17.29 4.99
C ASN A 406 26.14 -17.79 5.20
N ILE A 407 25.28 -17.68 4.21
CA ILE A 407 23.90 -18.15 4.32
C ILE A 407 23.86 -19.62 3.95
N ASP A 408 23.27 -20.42 4.83
CA ASP A 408 23.07 -21.83 4.56
C ASP A 408 22.23 -21.99 3.29
N ARG A 409 22.70 -22.80 2.39
CA ARG A 409 22.04 -23.01 1.10
C ARG A 409 20.69 -23.70 1.21
N THR A 410 20.40 -24.31 2.33
CA THR A 410 19.08 -24.89 2.62
C THR A 410 18.00 -23.84 2.74
N ASP A 411 18.35 -22.59 2.94
CA ASP A 411 17.39 -21.47 2.97
C ASP A 411 16.62 -21.32 1.65
N VAL A 412 17.21 -21.79 0.55
CA VAL A 412 16.54 -21.81 -0.76
C VAL A 412 15.30 -22.69 -0.74
N GLU A 413 15.27 -23.71 0.10
CA GLU A 413 14.13 -24.63 0.21
C GLU A 413 12.89 -23.96 0.79
N VAL A 414 13.03 -22.83 1.43
CA VAL A 414 11.87 -22.06 1.95
C VAL A 414 11.29 -21.07 0.93
N GLY A 415 11.75 -21.15 -0.30
CA GLY A 415 11.12 -20.45 -1.40
C GLY A 415 11.63 -19.03 -1.68
N VAL A 416 12.78 -18.66 -1.15
CA VAL A 416 13.41 -17.37 -1.46
C VAL A 416 14.50 -17.56 -2.51
N ASP A 417 14.29 -17.01 -3.70
CA ASP A 417 15.26 -17.03 -4.78
C ASP A 417 16.40 -16.05 -4.44
N ARG A 418 17.62 -16.56 -4.36
CA ARG A 418 18.81 -15.76 -4.04
C ARG A 418 19.06 -14.65 -5.05
N GLU A 419 18.78 -14.89 -6.32
CA GLU A 419 18.96 -13.87 -7.36
C GLU A 419 17.96 -12.72 -7.16
N VAL A 420 16.72 -13.03 -6.83
CA VAL A 420 15.68 -12.03 -6.55
C VAL A 420 16.05 -11.18 -5.34
N VAL A 421 16.45 -11.82 -4.25
CA VAL A 421 16.87 -11.11 -3.03
C VAL A 421 18.12 -10.27 -3.28
N TRP A 422 19.03 -10.77 -4.11
CA TRP A 422 20.24 -10.10 -4.49
C TRP A 422 20.02 -8.79 -5.21
N LYS A 423 18.96 -8.69 -6.03
CA LYS A 423 18.58 -7.49 -6.75
C LYS A 423 17.82 -6.47 -5.90
N GLY A 424 18.12 -6.36 -4.63
CA GLY A 424 17.35 -5.58 -3.68
C GLY A 424 17.28 -4.07 -3.94
N LEU A 425 16.56 -3.41 -3.09
CA LEU A 425 16.08 -2.04 -3.29
C LEU A 425 17.17 -1.00 -3.43
N SER A 426 18.34 -1.21 -2.82
CA SER A 426 19.45 -0.25 -2.93
C SER A 426 20.00 -0.06 -4.35
N ARG A 427 19.59 -0.92 -5.29
CA ARG A 427 19.88 -0.72 -6.72
C ARG A 427 19.03 0.41 -7.31
N TYR A 428 17.90 0.71 -6.70
CA TYR A 428 16.89 1.59 -7.27
C TYR A 428 16.67 2.85 -6.45
N VAL A 429 16.96 2.82 -5.17
CA VAL A 429 16.74 3.96 -4.27
C VAL A 429 17.95 4.22 -3.41
N ALA A 430 18.18 5.49 -3.11
CA ALA A 430 19.22 5.92 -2.20
C ALA A 430 18.77 5.74 -0.74
N GLU A 431 19.72 5.41 0.11
CA GLU A 431 19.51 5.35 1.54
C GLU A 431 19.29 6.76 2.13
N ARG A 432 18.24 6.91 2.94
CA ARG A 432 17.91 8.14 3.66
C ARG A 432 17.74 7.83 5.13
N SER A 433 18.78 7.93 5.88
CA SER A 433 18.72 7.63 7.31
C SER A 433 18.39 8.83 8.17
#